data_69965f582af64fc279022abebff51ab2
#
_entry.id   69965f582af64fc279022abebff51ab2
#
_cell.length_a   1.000
_cell.length_b   1.000
_cell.length_c   1.000
_cell.angle_alpha   90.00
_cell.angle_beta   90.00
_cell.angle_gamma   90.00
#
_symmetry.space_group_name_H-M   'P 1'
#
loop_
_entity.id
_entity.type
_entity.pdbx_description
1 polymer ?
#
loop_
_entity_poly.entity_id
_entity_poly.type
_entity_poly.pdbx_seq_one_letter_code
_entity_poly.pdbx_strand_id
1 'polypeptide(L)'
;MVVEVDDSGWGDLVGGAVIVMRRVGTNDKFVGEVPVEEFQGSAFKSKAYLPHVLRIVREGSVALNLTKDEPVHVCTGYILSEVRRSLANEGYRVILSKITGVTQELAEEEYIKHLSRLGVGTIDQVKRLRGFDSFLKWVLRDVDKRERFVKTGWKAWPRLKVGEKIDPKQARD
;
A
#
# COMPACT_ATOMS: atom_id res chain seq x y z
N MET A 1 -19.10 14.46 8.87
CA MET A 1 -18.37 14.23 7.60
C MET A 1 -17.81 12.81 7.62
N VAL A 2 -17.41 12.25 6.48
CA VAL A 2 -16.85 10.89 6.39
C VAL A 2 -15.36 10.99 6.14
N VAL A 3 -14.56 10.13 6.81
CA VAL A 3 -13.15 9.93 6.48
C VAL A 3 -12.99 8.60 5.76
N GLU A 4 -12.35 8.60 4.61
CA GLU A 4 -12.00 7.41 3.84
C GLU A 4 -10.54 7.05 4.07
N VAL A 5 -10.27 5.74 4.20
CA VAL A 5 -8.93 5.16 4.34
C VAL A 5 -8.73 4.13 3.24
N ASP A 6 -7.73 4.35 2.40
CA ASP A 6 -7.40 3.45 1.29
C ASP A 6 -5.89 3.20 1.20
N ASP A 7 -5.50 2.20 0.42
CA ASP A 7 -4.11 1.87 0.15
C ASP A 7 -3.83 1.74 -1.35
N SER A 8 -2.58 1.89 -1.72
CA SER A 8 -2.07 1.51 -3.04
C SER A 8 -0.70 0.86 -2.92
N GLY A 9 -0.41 -0.07 -3.82
CA GLY A 9 0.87 -0.77 -3.89
C GLY A 9 0.93 -2.10 -3.14
N TRP A 10 -0.03 -2.43 -2.29
CA TRP A 10 -0.08 -3.73 -1.60
C TRP A 10 0.05 -4.92 -2.56
N GLY A 11 -0.66 -4.86 -3.69
CA GLY A 11 -0.69 -5.92 -4.70
C GLY A 11 0.41 -5.83 -5.76
N ASP A 12 1.21 -4.78 -5.77
CA ASP A 12 2.27 -4.59 -6.74
C ASP A 12 3.58 -5.24 -6.27
N LEU A 13 4.35 -5.78 -7.21
CA LEU A 13 5.61 -6.49 -6.93
C LEU A 13 6.72 -5.54 -6.42
N VAL A 14 6.72 -4.29 -6.84
CA VAL A 14 7.78 -3.31 -6.63
C VAL A 14 7.34 -2.22 -5.66
N GLY A 15 8.26 -1.77 -4.82
CA GLY A 15 8.02 -0.74 -3.82
C GLY A 15 7.30 -1.23 -2.58
N GLY A 16 7.02 -0.33 -1.66
CA GLY A 16 6.24 -0.58 -0.47
C GLY A 16 4.73 -0.45 -0.72
N ALA A 17 4.06 0.25 0.16
CA ALA A 17 2.67 0.63 0.01
C ALA A 17 2.45 2.06 0.50
N VAL A 18 1.39 2.69 0.04
CA VAL A 18 0.96 4.02 0.49
C VAL A 18 -0.40 3.88 1.13
N ILE A 19 -0.59 4.55 2.26
CA ILE A 19 -1.86 4.64 2.96
C ILE A 19 -2.32 6.10 2.89
N VAL A 20 -3.55 6.31 2.47
CA VAL A 20 -4.16 7.63 2.44
C VAL A 20 -5.38 7.70 3.34
N MET A 21 -5.54 8.82 4.00
CA MET A 21 -6.75 9.19 4.73
C MET A 21 -7.26 10.51 4.18
N ARG A 22 -8.52 10.60 3.85
CA ARG A 22 -9.11 11.82 3.29
C ARG A 22 -10.48 12.08 3.88
N ARG A 23 -10.74 13.32 4.32
CA ARG A 23 -12.08 13.74 4.72
C ARG A 23 -12.86 14.13 3.46
N VAL A 24 -13.92 13.39 3.18
CA VAL A 24 -14.75 13.59 1.97
C VAL A 24 -15.39 14.99 1.97
N GLY A 25 -15.33 15.64 0.83
CA GLY A 25 -15.88 17.00 0.66
C GLY A 25 -14.98 18.14 1.13
N THR A 26 -13.76 17.81 1.59
CA THR A 26 -12.74 18.81 1.98
C THR A 26 -11.40 18.54 1.28
N ASN A 27 -10.41 19.39 1.53
CA ASN A 27 -9.02 19.18 1.11
C ASN A 27 -8.17 18.47 2.18
N ASP A 28 -8.78 18.14 3.33
CA ASP A 28 -8.06 17.51 4.44
C ASP A 28 -7.66 16.08 4.07
N LYS A 29 -6.39 15.83 4.07
CA LYS A 29 -5.82 14.51 3.78
C LYS A 29 -4.54 14.26 4.58
N PHE A 30 -4.26 13.00 4.79
CA PHE A 30 -2.99 12.52 5.32
C PHE A 30 -2.49 11.36 4.46
N VAL A 31 -1.19 11.30 4.25
CA VAL A 31 -0.53 10.26 3.45
C VAL A 31 0.65 9.72 4.25
N GLY A 32 0.75 8.41 4.35
CA GLY A 32 1.89 7.72 4.92
C GLY A 32 2.41 6.60 4.03
N GLU A 33 3.68 6.29 4.15
CA GLU A 33 4.36 5.28 3.35
C GLU A 33 4.79 4.10 4.23
N VAL A 34 4.55 2.90 3.75
CA VAL A 34 5.12 1.66 4.30
C VAL A 34 6.31 1.30 3.43
N PRO A 35 7.54 1.29 3.96
CA PRO A 35 8.74 1.04 3.16
C PRO A 35 8.77 -0.38 2.61
N VAL A 36 9.46 -0.58 1.48
CA VAL A 36 9.55 -1.90 0.83
C VAL A 36 10.18 -2.96 1.73
N GLU A 37 11.06 -2.56 2.63
CA GLU A 37 11.74 -3.43 3.59
C GLU A 37 10.77 -4.22 4.48
N GLU A 38 9.60 -3.65 4.77
CA GLU A 38 8.52 -4.32 5.54
C GLU A 38 7.89 -5.50 4.75
N PHE A 39 8.10 -5.53 3.45
CA PHE A 39 7.63 -6.58 2.54
C PHE A 39 8.74 -7.53 2.10
N GLN A 40 9.92 -7.46 2.71
CA GLN A 40 11.08 -8.28 2.35
C GLN A 40 11.39 -9.32 3.41
N GLY A 41 11.84 -10.49 2.96
CA GLY A 41 12.38 -11.54 3.81
C GLY A 41 11.52 -11.87 5.04
N SER A 42 12.14 -11.84 6.22
CA SER A 42 11.48 -12.18 7.50
C SER A 42 10.48 -11.12 7.96
N ALA A 43 10.67 -9.85 7.58
CA ALA A 43 9.73 -8.78 7.93
C ALA A 43 8.33 -9.05 7.34
N PHE A 44 8.27 -9.48 6.08
CA PHE A 44 6.99 -9.88 5.48
C PHE A 44 6.36 -11.09 6.17
N LYS A 45 7.15 -12.11 6.50
CA LYS A 45 6.68 -13.32 7.19
C LYS A 45 6.10 -13.01 8.57
N SER A 46 6.71 -12.09 9.30
CA SER A 46 6.22 -11.61 10.60
C SER A 46 5.09 -10.59 10.48
N LYS A 47 4.70 -10.19 9.27
CA LYS A 47 3.68 -9.19 8.98
C LYS A 47 3.99 -7.81 9.60
N ALA A 48 5.26 -7.43 9.61
CA ALA A 48 5.75 -6.17 10.17
C ALA A 48 5.02 -4.93 9.60
N TYR A 49 4.55 -5.02 8.36
CA TYR A 49 3.76 -3.97 7.70
C TYR A 49 2.42 -3.67 8.39
N LEU A 50 1.76 -4.63 9.06
CA LEU A 50 0.45 -4.40 9.69
C LEU A 50 0.50 -3.40 10.85
N PRO A 51 1.38 -3.55 11.87
CA PRO A 51 1.51 -2.54 12.91
C PRO A 51 2.03 -1.20 12.36
N HIS A 52 2.83 -1.22 11.29
CA HIS A 52 3.29 0.01 10.64
C HIS A 52 2.12 0.77 10.01
N VAL A 53 1.24 0.09 9.27
CA VAL A 53 0.02 0.67 8.69
C VAL A 53 -0.88 1.24 9.79
N LEU A 54 -1.07 0.52 10.89
CA LEU A 54 -1.87 1.00 12.02
C LEU A 54 -1.28 2.29 12.60
N ARG A 55 0.05 2.38 12.74
CA ARG A 55 0.74 3.59 13.20
C ARG A 55 0.47 4.77 12.26
N ILE A 56 0.59 4.57 10.94
CA ILE A 56 0.29 5.59 9.92
C ILE A 56 -1.15 6.11 10.10
N VAL A 57 -2.12 5.22 10.24
CA VAL A 57 -3.53 5.62 10.38
C VAL A 57 -3.78 6.36 11.70
N ARG A 58 -3.11 5.99 12.80
CA ARG A 58 -3.18 6.74 14.05
C ARG A 58 -2.59 8.14 13.94
N GLU A 59 -1.44 8.28 13.29
CA GLU A 59 -0.85 9.58 12.98
C GLU A 59 -1.79 10.44 12.13
N GLY A 60 -2.38 9.85 11.10
CA GLY A 60 -3.39 10.50 10.27
C GLY A 60 -4.65 10.89 11.03
N SER A 61 -5.11 10.05 11.95
CA SER A 61 -6.25 10.36 12.81
C SER A 61 -6.00 11.59 13.69
N VAL A 62 -4.80 11.71 14.22
CA VAL A 62 -4.38 12.91 14.97
C VAL A 62 -4.29 14.13 14.05
N ALA A 63 -3.61 14.00 12.90
CA ALA A 63 -3.41 15.10 11.96
C ALA A 63 -4.74 15.66 11.40
N LEU A 64 -5.71 14.79 11.20
CA LEU A 64 -7.05 15.16 10.73
C LEU A 64 -8.01 15.55 11.87
N ASN A 65 -7.58 15.52 13.13
CA ASN A 65 -8.45 15.70 14.29
C ASN A 65 -9.71 14.82 14.21
N LEU A 66 -9.52 13.52 13.91
CA LEU A 66 -10.60 12.56 13.73
C LEU A 66 -11.39 12.38 15.02
N THR A 67 -12.71 12.55 14.97
CA THR A 67 -13.60 12.36 16.12
C THR A 67 -14.27 10.98 16.07
N LYS A 68 -14.76 10.51 17.22
CA LYS A 68 -15.45 9.21 17.31
C LYS A 68 -16.80 9.18 16.59
N ASP A 69 -17.41 10.34 16.38
CA ASP A 69 -18.70 10.51 15.72
C ASP A 69 -18.59 10.49 14.18
N GLU A 70 -17.39 10.73 13.65
CA GLU A 70 -17.16 10.66 12.21
C GLU A 70 -17.11 9.22 11.73
N PRO A 71 -17.92 8.80 10.75
CA PRO A 71 -17.76 7.51 10.11
C PRO A 71 -16.41 7.40 9.41
N VAL A 72 -15.71 6.28 9.64
CA VAL A 72 -14.43 5.95 8.99
C VAL A 72 -14.67 4.79 8.03
N HIS A 73 -14.70 5.09 6.75
CA HIS A 73 -14.79 4.10 5.69
C HIS A 73 -13.40 3.55 5.40
N VAL A 74 -13.17 2.29 5.68
CA VAL A 74 -11.87 1.63 5.50
C VAL A 74 -11.96 0.60 4.39
N CYS A 75 -11.03 0.66 3.44
CA CYS A 75 -10.92 -0.28 2.33
C CYS A 75 -10.84 -1.74 2.82
N THR A 76 -11.35 -2.65 1.99
CA THR A 76 -11.43 -4.09 2.30
C THR A 76 -10.09 -4.82 2.25
N GLY A 77 -9.04 -4.20 1.71
CA GLY A 77 -7.71 -4.79 1.55
C GLY A 77 -7.15 -5.39 2.85
N TYR A 78 -6.41 -6.51 2.72
CA TYR A 78 -5.84 -7.20 3.88
C TYR A 78 -4.88 -6.32 4.68
N ILE A 79 -4.12 -5.47 4.01
CA ILE A 79 -3.16 -4.55 4.63
C ILE A 79 -3.81 -3.62 5.67
N LEU A 80 -5.11 -3.33 5.54
CA LEU A 80 -5.91 -2.51 6.46
C LEU A 80 -6.69 -3.34 7.50
N SER A 81 -6.49 -4.65 7.59
CA SER A 81 -7.23 -5.53 8.50
C SER A 81 -7.03 -5.16 9.97
N GLU A 82 -5.79 -4.87 10.37
CA GLU A 82 -5.45 -4.47 11.73
C GLU A 82 -6.02 -3.09 12.07
N VAL A 83 -6.02 -2.16 11.10
CA VAL A 83 -6.63 -0.84 11.23
C VAL A 83 -8.11 -0.94 11.57
N ARG A 84 -8.86 -1.74 10.80
CA ARG A 84 -10.30 -1.92 11.03
C ARG A 84 -10.59 -2.43 12.44
N ARG A 85 -9.84 -3.45 12.87
CA ARG A 85 -9.98 -4.04 14.20
C ARG A 85 -9.64 -3.05 15.31
N SER A 86 -8.50 -2.39 15.21
CA SER A 86 -8.00 -1.49 16.24
C SER A 86 -8.86 -0.25 16.40
N LEU A 87 -9.20 0.42 15.30
CA LEU A 87 -10.07 1.60 15.37
C LEU A 87 -11.45 1.27 15.92
N ALA A 88 -12.04 0.12 15.54
CA ALA A 88 -13.32 -0.32 16.11
C ALA A 88 -13.22 -0.56 17.63
N ASN A 89 -12.16 -1.23 18.09
CA ASN A 89 -11.90 -1.45 19.52
C ASN A 89 -11.66 -0.14 20.28
N GLU A 90 -11.11 0.86 19.62
CA GLU A 90 -10.89 2.21 20.16
C GLU A 90 -12.16 3.06 20.17
N GLY A 91 -13.29 2.53 19.68
CA GLY A 91 -14.59 3.18 19.70
C GLY A 91 -14.87 4.10 18.51
N TYR A 92 -14.10 4.00 17.44
CA TYR A 92 -14.42 4.69 16.17
C TYR A 92 -15.53 3.96 15.41
N ARG A 93 -16.36 4.71 14.68
CA ARG A 93 -17.39 4.15 13.81
C ARG A 93 -16.77 3.69 12.48
N VAL A 94 -16.22 2.47 12.48
CA VAL A 94 -15.56 1.87 11.30
C VAL A 94 -16.59 1.21 10.39
N ILE A 95 -16.53 1.52 9.10
CA ILE A 95 -17.37 0.95 8.05
C ILE A 95 -16.47 0.34 6.99
N LEU A 96 -16.61 -0.97 6.77
CA LEU A 96 -15.92 -1.67 5.70
C LEU A 96 -16.50 -1.23 4.36
N SER A 97 -15.66 -0.68 3.47
CA SER A 97 -16.13 -0.07 2.23
C SER A 97 -15.19 -0.37 1.06
N LYS A 98 -15.75 -0.47 -0.12
CA LYS A 98 -14.97 -0.36 -1.36
C LYS A 98 -14.73 1.12 -1.64
N ILE A 99 -13.50 1.56 -1.51
CA ILE A 99 -13.14 2.96 -1.80
C ILE A 99 -12.97 3.13 -3.31
N THR A 100 -13.52 4.21 -3.85
CA THR A 100 -13.47 4.55 -5.27
C THR A 100 -13.38 6.07 -5.45
N GLY A 101 -13.09 6.53 -6.67
CA GLY A 101 -13.02 7.95 -7.02
C GLY A 101 -11.83 8.65 -6.39
N VAL A 102 -12.03 9.87 -5.91
CA VAL A 102 -10.94 10.79 -5.53
C VAL A 102 -9.97 10.21 -4.50
N THR A 103 -10.43 9.43 -3.53
CA THR A 103 -9.56 8.84 -2.51
C THR A 103 -8.71 7.71 -3.09
N GLN A 104 -9.29 6.87 -3.94
CA GLN A 104 -8.55 5.83 -4.67
C GLN A 104 -7.52 6.45 -5.62
N GLU A 105 -7.91 7.46 -6.41
CA GLU A 105 -7.02 8.18 -7.32
C GLU A 105 -5.85 8.80 -6.56
N LEU A 106 -6.10 9.41 -5.40
CA LEU A 106 -5.07 9.93 -4.52
C LEU A 106 -4.08 8.85 -4.08
N ALA A 107 -4.58 7.67 -3.66
CA ALA A 107 -3.72 6.58 -3.26
C ALA A 107 -2.82 6.10 -4.41
N GLU A 108 -3.37 5.99 -5.60
CA GLU A 108 -2.62 5.59 -6.81
C GLU A 108 -1.57 6.63 -7.20
N GLU A 109 -1.91 7.92 -7.17
CA GLU A 109 -0.96 9.01 -7.44
C GLU A 109 0.19 9.05 -6.43
N GLU A 110 -0.12 8.93 -5.15
CA GLU A 110 0.89 8.94 -4.09
C GLU A 110 1.81 7.71 -4.17
N TYR A 111 1.28 6.55 -4.58
CA TYR A 111 2.10 5.37 -4.83
C TYR A 111 3.07 5.57 -6.02
N ILE A 112 2.63 6.21 -7.10
CA ILE A 112 3.52 6.57 -8.22
C ILE A 112 4.65 7.49 -7.74
N LYS A 113 4.33 8.48 -6.93
CA LYS A 113 5.32 9.39 -6.32
C LYS A 113 6.27 8.64 -5.39
N HIS A 114 5.76 7.70 -4.59
CA HIS A 114 6.56 6.83 -3.74
C HIS A 114 7.60 6.04 -4.55
N LEU A 115 7.20 5.39 -5.64
CA LEU A 115 8.11 4.65 -6.52
C LEU A 115 9.16 5.55 -7.17
N SER A 116 8.78 6.77 -7.55
CA SER A 116 9.72 7.75 -8.09
C SER A 116 10.75 8.19 -7.05
N ARG A 117 10.33 8.45 -5.81
CA ARG A 117 11.23 8.77 -4.69
C ARG A 117 12.20 7.63 -4.35
N LEU A 118 11.75 6.39 -4.48
CA LEU A 118 12.60 5.20 -4.31
C LEU A 118 13.69 5.06 -5.41
N GLY A 119 13.54 5.75 -6.54
CA GLY A 119 14.47 5.67 -7.65
C GLY A 119 14.11 4.60 -8.69
N VAL A 120 12.87 4.13 -8.71
CA VAL A 120 12.37 3.21 -9.76
C VAL A 120 12.36 3.88 -11.13
N GLY A 121 12.04 5.17 -11.17
CA GLY A 121 12.04 5.99 -12.37
C GLY A 121 11.39 7.35 -12.15
N THR A 122 11.31 8.16 -13.21
CA THR A 122 10.49 9.38 -13.19
C THR A 122 9.00 9.01 -13.07
N ILE A 123 8.15 9.98 -12.70
CA ILE A 123 6.70 9.78 -12.60
C ILE A 123 6.14 9.19 -13.89
N ASP A 124 6.52 9.72 -15.05
CA ASP A 124 6.03 9.22 -16.35
C ASP A 124 6.54 7.80 -16.67
N GLN A 125 7.76 7.47 -16.29
CA GLN A 125 8.30 6.11 -16.44
C GLN A 125 7.54 5.13 -15.53
N VAL A 126 7.31 5.50 -14.27
CA VAL A 126 6.57 4.67 -13.32
C VAL A 126 5.14 4.43 -13.78
N LYS A 127 4.44 5.47 -14.27
CA LYS A 127 3.10 5.32 -14.84
C LYS A 127 3.03 4.27 -15.94
N ARG A 128 4.06 4.21 -16.80
CA ARG A 128 4.15 3.21 -17.88
C ARG A 128 4.51 1.81 -17.40
N LEU A 129 5.16 1.70 -16.24
CA LEU A 129 5.55 0.41 -15.64
C LEU A 129 4.44 -0.24 -14.81
N ARG A 130 3.32 0.46 -14.52
CA ARG A 130 2.26 -0.07 -13.65
C ARG A 130 1.74 -1.42 -14.14
N GLY A 131 1.53 -2.31 -13.16
CA GLY A 131 1.04 -3.67 -13.36
C GLY A 131 2.11 -4.73 -13.11
N PHE A 132 1.64 -5.92 -12.69
CA PHE A 132 2.51 -7.01 -12.27
C PHE A 132 3.52 -7.42 -13.35
N ASP A 133 3.06 -7.70 -14.56
CA ASP A 133 3.92 -8.18 -15.65
C ASP A 133 4.96 -7.15 -16.07
N SER A 134 4.59 -5.87 -16.10
CA SER A 134 5.49 -4.79 -16.47
C SER A 134 6.57 -4.59 -15.42
N PHE A 135 6.22 -4.61 -14.13
CA PHE A 135 7.19 -4.57 -13.05
C PHE A 135 8.11 -5.79 -13.04
N LEU A 136 7.55 -6.98 -13.23
CA LEU A 136 8.36 -8.20 -13.29
C LEU A 136 9.37 -8.15 -14.44
N LYS A 137 8.95 -7.79 -15.66
CA LYS A 137 9.84 -7.61 -16.80
C LYS A 137 10.92 -6.57 -16.53
N TRP A 138 10.55 -5.46 -15.89
CA TRP A 138 11.50 -4.41 -15.54
C TRP A 138 12.54 -4.94 -14.54
N VAL A 139 12.13 -5.65 -13.50
CA VAL A 139 13.06 -6.23 -12.51
C VAL A 139 13.99 -7.24 -13.17
N LEU A 140 13.46 -8.17 -13.97
CA LEU A 140 14.23 -9.26 -14.58
C LEU A 140 15.28 -8.79 -15.61
N ARG A 141 15.18 -7.57 -16.12
CA ARG A 141 16.23 -6.98 -16.99
C ARG A 141 17.54 -6.66 -16.25
N ASP A 142 17.50 -6.47 -14.93
CA ASP A 142 18.67 -6.17 -14.13
C ASP A 142 18.36 -6.49 -12.65
N VAL A 143 18.28 -7.78 -12.35
CA VAL A 143 17.89 -8.27 -11.02
C VAL A 143 18.84 -7.76 -9.95
N ASP A 144 20.14 -7.78 -10.21
CA ASP A 144 21.18 -7.40 -9.22
C ASP A 144 20.99 -5.96 -8.71
N LYS A 145 20.55 -5.05 -9.58
CA LYS A 145 20.28 -3.66 -9.19
C LYS A 145 18.86 -3.41 -8.72
N ARG A 146 17.89 -4.21 -9.19
CA ARG A 146 16.47 -3.91 -9.02
C ARG A 146 15.76 -4.74 -7.97
N GLU A 147 16.34 -5.86 -7.52
CA GLU A 147 15.76 -6.70 -6.47
C GLU A 147 15.53 -5.93 -5.16
N ARG A 148 16.33 -4.92 -4.87
CA ARG A 148 16.15 -4.05 -3.70
C ARG A 148 14.79 -3.35 -3.64
N PHE A 149 14.11 -3.19 -4.78
CA PHE A 149 12.79 -2.59 -4.88
C PHE A 149 11.65 -3.63 -4.79
N VAL A 150 11.98 -4.91 -4.76
CA VAL A 150 11.01 -6.01 -4.85
C VAL A 150 10.53 -6.44 -3.47
N LYS A 151 9.26 -6.80 -3.36
CA LYS A 151 8.67 -7.46 -2.21
C LYS A 151 9.15 -8.92 -2.13
N THR A 152 10.42 -9.11 -1.79
CA THR A 152 11.10 -10.42 -1.80
C THR A 152 10.56 -11.40 -0.76
N GLY A 153 9.74 -10.94 0.18
CA GLY A 153 9.05 -11.77 1.15
C GLY A 153 7.92 -12.60 0.55
N TRP A 154 7.45 -12.27 -0.65
CA TRP A 154 6.45 -13.08 -1.34
C TRP A 154 6.98 -14.48 -1.63
N LYS A 155 6.20 -15.49 -1.32
CA LYS A 155 6.56 -16.91 -1.48
C LYS A 155 6.93 -17.28 -2.93
N ALA A 156 6.32 -16.59 -3.89
CA ALA A 156 6.57 -16.81 -5.30
C ALA A 156 7.86 -16.16 -5.82
N TRP A 157 8.48 -15.22 -5.08
CA TRP A 157 9.61 -14.47 -5.60
C TRP A 157 10.78 -15.33 -6.10
N PRO A 158 11.27 -16.36 -5.38
CA PRO A 158 12.36 -17.21 -5.87
C PRO A 158 12.07 -17.87 -7.23
N ARG A 159 10.80 -18.20 -7.50
CA ARG A 159 10.34 -18.80 -8.75
C ARG A 159 10.20 -17.77 -9.85
N LEU A 160 9.63 -16.61 -9.54
CA LEU A 160 9.52 -15.46 -10.45
C LEU A 160 10.91 -14.99 -10.90
N LYS A 161 11.86 -14.92 -9.98
CA LYS A 161 13.24 -14.48 -10.23
C LYS A 161 13.97 -15.32 -11.29
N VAL A 162 13.64 -16.60 -11.40
CA VAL A 162 14.19 -17.50 -12.43
C VAL A 162 13.30 -17.64 -13.66
N GLY A 163 12.31 -16.77 -13.81
CA GLY A 163 11.48 -16.68 -15.01
C GLY A 163 10.28 -17.62 -15.06
N GLU A 164 9.91 -18.24 -13.94
CA GLU A 164 8.71 -19.07 -13.89
C GLU A 164 7.44 -18.22 -14.01
N LYS A 165 6.50 -18.67 -14.83
CA LYS A 165 5.20 -18.00 -14.97
C LYS A 165 4.28 -18.38 -13.81
N ILE A 166 3.84 -17.40 -13.04
CA ILE A 166 2.94 -17.57 -11.89
C ILE A 166 1.78 -16.60 -12.05
N ASP A 167 0.58 -17.06 -11.71
CA ASP A 167 -0.60 -16.18 -11.66
C ASP A 167 -0.33 -15.03 -10.64
N PRO A 168 -0.46 -13.76 -11.04
CA PRO A 168 -0.25 -12.63 -10.15
C PRO A 168 -1.06 -12.68 -8.85
N LYS A 169 -2.27 -13.27 -8.89
CA LYS A 169 -3.13 -13.43 -7.71
C LYS A 169 -2.55 -14.40 -6.68
N GLN A 170 -1.72 -15.36 -7.12
CA GLN A 170 -1.09 -16.36 -6.27
C GLN A 170 0.34 -15.98 -5.86
N ALA A 171 0.87 -14.91 -6.42
CA ALA A 171 2.27 -14.53 -6.21
C ALA A 171 2.57 -14.06 -4.77
N ARG A 172 1.56 -13.53 -4.08
CA ARG A 172 1.67 -12.96 -2.73
C ARG A 172 1.61 -13.98 -1.59
N ASP A 173 1.02 -15.16 -1.84
CA ASP A 173 0.75 -16.20 -0.83
C ASP A 173 2.02 -16.95 -0.39
#